data_4405f354cc49d7255be45495cf2ead18
#
_entry.id   4405f354cc49d7255be45495cf2ead18
#
_cell.length_a   1.000
_cell.length_b   1.000
_cell.length_c   1.000
_cell.angle_alpha   90.00
_cell.angle_beta   90.00
_cell.angle_gamma   90.00
#
_symmetry.space_group_name_H-M   'P 1'
#
loop_
_entity.id
_entity.type
_entity.pdbx_description
1 polymer ?
#
loop_
_entity_poly.entity_id
_entity_poly.type
_entity_poly.pdbx_seq_one_letter_code
_entity_poly.pdbx_strand_id
1 'polypeptide(L)'
;PPAGTWPKSLHAFYEDTVAALHAAEVTGRPLLLRGDPGTGKSETARAAAAAAKRPFISVVIDGRTEPTDLKWRFDAVARLADAQVKGVQDERAYLLPGPLWWAYHWKSANERLEEVNCDRNHKLAGPGAPPANWSPETGRAVLLIDEIDKADPDLPNALLEVLANLGFREPYGGTEIACTEATRPLVIITTNEERELPHAFLR
;
A
#
# COMPACT_ATOMS: atom_id res chain seq x y z
N PRO A 1 3.14 6.58 18.28
CA PRO A 1 2.43 7.70 17.66
C PRO A 1 1.31 7.16 16.78
N PRO A 2 0.16 7.83 16.69
CA PRO A 2 -0.91 7.38 15.83
C PRO A 2 -0.45 7.41 14.38
N ALA A 3 -0.62 6.31 13.66
CA ALA A 3 -0.43 6.28 12.22
C ALA A 3 -1.71 6.86 11.58
N GLY A 4 -1.65 8.09 11.09
CA GLY A 4 -2.79 8.76 10.47
C GLY A 4 -3.93 9.02 11.47
N THR A 5 -5.16 8.67 11.08
CA THR A 5 -6.39 8.89 11.87
C THR A 5 -6.70 7.79 12.87
N TRP A 6 -5.88 6.75 12.97
CA TRP A 6 -6.12 5.61 13.85
C TRP A 6 -5.90 5.99 15.33
N PRO A 7 -6.83 5.66 16.24
CA PRO A 7 -6.67 5.92 17.65
C PRO A 7 -5.57 5.05 18.27
N LYS A 8 -5.03 5.48 19.42
CA LYS A 8 -4.17 4.62 20.21
C LYS A 8 -4.96 3.42 20.70
N SER A 9 -4.44 2.22 20.43
CA SER A 9 -5.01 0.96 20.92
C SER A 9 -3.91 0.07 21.47
N LEU A 10 -4.31 -0.81 22.38
CA LEU A 10 -3.50 -1.94 22.83
C LEU A 10 -3.92 -3.15 22.02
N HIS A 11 -2.97 -3.83 21.40
CA HIS A 11 -3.21 -5.07 20.67
C HIS A 11 -2.41 -6.19 21.32
N ALA A 12 -3.10 -7.27 21.68
CA ALA A 12 -2.47 -8.49 22.16
C ALA A 12 -2.39 -9.48 21.00
N PHE A 13 -1.18 -9.91 20.66
CA PHE A 13 -0.99 -10.95 19.68
C PHE A 13 -1.20 -12.32 20.28
N TYR A 14 -1.94 -13.17 19.59
CA TYR A 14 -1.96 -14.61 19.86
C TYR A 14 -0.69 -15.26 19.31
N GLU A 15 -0.23 -16.35 19.91
CA GLU A 15 0.99 -17.06 19.49
C GLU A 15 0.95 -17.47 18.01
N ASP A 16 -0.19 -18.00 17.56
CA ASP A 16 -0.39 -18.38 16.16
C ASP A 16 -0.28 -17.19 15.20
N THR A 17 -0.77 -16.03 15.61
CA THR A 17 -0.65 -14.79 14.82
C THR A 17 0.80 -14.35 14.71
N VAL A 18 1.56 -14.43 15.79
CA VAL A 18 3.01 -14.13 15.77
C VAL A 18 3.75 -15.10 14.86
N ALA A 19 3.45 -16.39 14.96
CA ALA A 19 4.06 -17.42 14.10
C ALA A 19 3.74 -17.18 12.62
N ALA A 20 2.50 -16.83 12.30
CA ALA A 20 2.06 -16.52 10.93
C ALA A 20 2.75 -15.25 10.39
N LEU A 21 2.85 -14.18 11.18
CA LEU A 21 3.57 -12.96 10.80
C LEU A 21 5.06 -13.27 10.54
N HIS A 22 5.68 -14.06 11.40
CA HIS A 22 7.07 -14.46 11.22
C HIS A 22 7.28 -15.33 9.98
N ALA A 23 6.39 -16.27 9.73
CA ALA A 23 6.42 -17.10 8.52
C ALA A 23 6.28 -16.26 7.25
N ALA A 24 5.36 -15.29 7.23
CA ALA A 24 5.19 -14.35 6.11
C ALA A 24 6.44 -13.50 5.89
N GLU A 25 7.05 -13.04 6.96
CA GLU A 25 8.29 -12.24 6.91
C GLU A 25 9.46 -13.04 6.33
N VAL A 26 9.65 -14.28 6.77
CA VAL A 26 10.77 -15.13 6.32
C VAL A 26 10.56 -15.62 4.89
N THR A 27 9.33 -16.00 4.54
CA THR A 27 9.02 -16.50 3.19
C THR A 27 8.82 -15.39 2.17
N GLY A 28 8.60 -14.15 2.63
CA GLY A 28 8.23 -13.02 1.80
C GLY A 28 6.86 -13.19 1.11
N ARG A 29 6.01 -14.10 1.60
CA ARG A 29 4.66 -14.28 1.08
C ARG A 29 3.68 -13.35 1.79
N PRO A 30 2.65 -12.84 1.11
CA PRO A 30 1.57 -12.13 1.76
C PRO A 30 0.87 -12.98 2.81
N LEU A 31 0.51 -12.35 3.93
CA LEU A 31 -0.30 -12.98 4.97
C LEU A 31 -1.77 -12.64 4.76
N LEU A 32 -2.61 -13.65 4.57
CA LEU A 32 -4.06 -13.49 4.51
C LEU A 32 -4.67 -13.72 5.89
N LEU A 33 -5.30 -12.68 6.46
CA LEU A 33 -6.07 -12.76 7.71
C LEU A 33 -7.56 -12.87 7.38
N ARG A 34 -8.16 -13.96 7.82
CA ARG A 34 -9.57 -14.30 7.58
C ARG A 34 -10.36 -14.29 8.88
N GLY A 35 -11.63 -13.96 8.81
CA GLY A 35 -12.55 -14.04 9.95
C GLY A 35 -13.56 -12.91 9.98
N ASP A 36 -14.46 -12.95 10.97
CA ASP A 36 -15.56 -12.00 11.12
C ASP A 36 -15.13 -10.54 11.26
N PRO A 37 -15.99 -9.58 10.90
CA PRO A 37 -15.76 -8.16 11.18
C PRO A 37 -15.52 -7.92 12.68
N GLY A 38 -14.63 -6.96 12.99
CA GLY A 38 -14.34 -6.59 14.37
C GLY A 38 -13.40 -7.50 15.15
N THR A 39 -12.84 -8.56 14.54
CA THR A 39 -11.88 -9.47 15.18
C THR A 39 -10.46 -8.92 15.30
N GLY A 40 -10.22 -7.68 14.87
CA GLY A 40 -8.92 -7.01 15.01
C GLY A 40 -7.91 -7.29 13.90
N LYS A 41 -8.33 -7.81 12.74
CA LYS A 41 -7.44 -8.13 11.60
C LYS A 41 -6.59 -6.93 11.15
N SER A 42 -7.24 -5.80 10.89
CA SER A 42 -6.55 -4.58 10.45
C SER A 42 -5.66 -3.99 11.55
N GLU A 43 -6.10 -4.12 12.82
CA GLU A 43 -5.32 -3.72 13.97
C GLU A 43 -4.06 -4.57 14.16
N THR A 44 -4.12 -5.87 13.81
CA THR A 44 -2.96 -6.76 13.81
C THR A 44 -1.86 -6.22 12.88
N ALA A 45 -2.20 -5.78 11.69
CA ALA A 45 -1.22 -5.23 10.74
C ALA A 45 -0.56 -3.94 11.27
N ARG A 46 -1.37 -3.05 11.85
CA ARG A 46 -0.88 -1.82 12.46
C ARG A 46 0.03 -2.09 13.66
N ALA A 47 -0.36 -3.02 14.51
CA ALA A 47 0.43 -3.42 15.68
C ALA A 47 1.74 -4.09 15.27
N ALA A 48 1.74 -4.91 14.21
CA ALA A 48 2.95 -5.51 13.64
C ALA A 48 3.92 -4.42 13.13
N ALA A 49 3.42 -3.41 12.42
CA ALA A 49 4.24 -2.29 11.97
C ALA A 49 4.86 -1.52 13.15
N ALA A 50 4.08 -1.24 14.18
CA ALA A 50 4.54 -0.55 15.37
C ALA A 50 5.60 -1.35 16.14
N ALA A 51 5.38 -2.65 16.33
CA ALA A 51 6.31 -3.55 17.00
C ALA A 51 7.64 -3.67 16.24
N ALA A 52 7.57 -3.76 14.91
CA ALA A 52 8.74 -3.84 14.03
C ALA A 52 9.39 -2.48 13.77
N LYS A 53 8.82 -1.36 14.27
CA LYS A 53 9.27 0.02 14.00
C LYS A 53 9.38 0.32 12.50
N ARG A 54 8.35 -0.08 11.75
CA ARG A 54 8.27 0.10 10.29
C ARG A 54 7.16 1.08 9.91
N PRO A 55 7.26 1.76 8.77
CA PRO A 55 6.16 2.53 8.22
C PRO A 55 4.94 1.64 8.00
N PHE A 56 3.77 2.17 8.34
CA PHE A 56 2.49 1.52 8.09
C PHE A 56 1.78 2.18 6.93
N ILE A 57 1.47 1.41 5.92
CA ILE A 57 0.72 1.83 4.74
C ILE A 57 -0.56 1.01 4.72
N SER A 58 -1.71 1.66 4.55
CA SER A 58 -2.99 0.97 4.50
C SER A 58 -3.86 1.45 3.35
N VAL A 59 -4.56 0.54 2.74
CA VAL A 59 -5.61 0.79 1.77
C VAL A 59 -6.81 -0.09 2.12
N VAL A 60 -7.99 0.52 2.13
CA VAL A 60 -9.26 -0.21 2.26
C VAL A 60 -9.83 -0.39 0.86
N ILE A 61 -10.14 -1.61 0.52
CA ILE A 61 -10.70 -1.97 -0.78
C ILE A 61 -12.21 -1.81 -0.75
N ASP A 62 -12.75 -1.27 -1.81
CA ASP A 62 -14.19 -1.20 -2.08
C ASP A 62 -14.49 -1.66 -3.51
N GLY A 63 -15.79 -1.71 -3.87
CA GLY A 63 -16.23 -2.14 -5.20
C GLY A 63 -15.87 -1.19 -6.34
N ARG A 64 -15.21 -0.05 -6.07
CA ARG A 64 -14.74 0.92 -7.08
C ARG A 64 -13.23 0.96 -7.19
N THR A 65 -12.54 0.26 -6.29
CA THR A 65 -11.07 0.22 -6.28
C THR A 65 -10.57 -0.55 -7.50
N GLU A 66 -9.82 0.13 -8.35
CA GLU A 66 -9.20 -0.47 -9.52
C GLU A 66 -7.78 -1.00 -9.19
N PRO A 67 -7.28 -2.02 -9.92
CA PRO A 67 -5.92 -2.53 -9.75
C PRO A 67 -4.83 -1.46 -9.89
N THR A 68 -5.11 -0.42 -10.69
CA THR A 68 -4.23 0.73 -10.88
C THR A 68 -4.11 1.58 -9.64
N ASP A 69 -5.18 1.75 -8.85
CA ASP A 69 -5.19 2.57 -7.64
C ASP A 69 -4.21 2.08 -6.59
N LEU A 70 -3.94 0.78 -6.57
CA LEU A 70 -2.93 0.20 -5.70
C LEU A 70 -1.50 0.58 -6.10
N LYS A 71 -1.26 0.83 -7.38
CA LYS A 71 0.05 1.16 -7.95
C LYS A 71 0.26 2.67 -8.01
N TRP A 72 -0.68 3.38 -8.63
CA TRP A 72 -0.68 4.84 -8.78
C TRP A 72 -2.11 5.36 -8.95
N ARG A 73 -2.29 6.65 -8.76
CA ARG A 73 -3.53 7.36 -9.07
C ARG A 73 -3.24 8.54 -9.99
N PHE A 74 -4.15 8.82 -10.89
CA PHE A 74 -4.05 9.96 -11.78
C PHE A 74 -4.98 11.09 -11.32
N ASP A 75 -4.42 12.28 -11.06
CA ASP A 75 -5.18 13.45 -10.62
C ASP A 75 -5.78 14.18 -11.82
N ALA A 76 -6.86 13.63 -12.37
CA ALA A 76 -7.58 14.20 -13.50
C ALA A 76 -8.17 15.59 -13.20
N VAL A 77 -8.52 15.85 -11.94
CA VAL A 77 -9.09 17.15 -11.52
C VAL A 77 -8.04 18.23 -11.61
N ALA A 78 -6.84 17.98 -11.08
CA ALA A 78 -5.75 18.93 -11.18
C ALA A 78 -5.33 19.15 -12.64
N ARG A 79 -5.28 18.09 -13.46
CA ARG A 79 -5.00 18.23 -14.89
C ARG A 79 -6.01 19.11 -15.60
N LEU A 80 -7.29 18.92 -15.32
CA LEU A 80 -8.35 19.73 -15.94
C LEU A 80 -8.24 21.21 -15.52
N ALA A 81 -7.98 21.47 -14.25
CA ALA A 81 -7.79 22.83 -13.74
C ALA A 81 -6.58 23.51 -14.38
N ASP A 82 -5.44 22.82 -14.47
CA ASP A 82 -4.22 23.36 -15.09
C ASP A 82 -4.38 23.57 -16.59
N ALA A 83 -5.09 22.69 -17.30
CA ALA A 83 -5.36 22.84 -18.72
C ALA A 83 -6.10 24.16 -19.07
N GLN A 84 -6.94 24.64 -18.14
CA GLN A 84 -7.67 25.91 -18.31
C GLN A 84 -6.79 27.14 -18.07
N VAL A 85 -5.72 27.02 -17.28
CA VAL A 85 -4.92 28.16 -16.83
C VAL A 85 -3.52 28.15 -17.45
N LYS A 86 -2.86 27.00 -17.46
CA LYS A 86 -1.46 26.83 -17.86
C LYS A 86 -1.27 26.13 -19.22
N GLY A 87 -2.37 25.65 -19.83
CA GLY A 87 -2.32 24.77 -20.99
C GLY A 87 -2.02 23.30 -20.63
N VAL A 88 -1.87 22.46 -21.66
CA VAL A 88 -1.66 21.02 -21.47
C VAL A 88 -0.24 20.77 -20.95
N GLN A 89 -0.13 20.21 -19.76
CA GLN A 89 1.11 19.78 -19.13
C GLN A 89 1.34 18.28 -19.38
N ASP A 90 2.57 17.80 -19.13
CA ASP A 90 2.91 16.39 -19.17
C ASP A 90 2.02 15.60 -18.17
N GLU A 91 1.46 14.48 -18.62
CA GLU A 91 0.58 13.62 -17.81
C GLU A 91 1.27 13.10 -16.55
N ARG A 92 2.57 12.92 -16.62
CA ARG A 92 3.39 12.51 -15.48
C ARG A 92 3.27 13.48 -14.29
N ALA A 93 3.08 14.78 -14.52
CA ALA A 93 2.90 15.78 -13.46
C ALA A 93 1.67 15.52 -12.57
N TYR A 94 0.74 14.69 -13.02
CA TYR A 94 -0.50 14.37 -12.30
C TYR A 94 -0.52 12.94 -11.75
N LEU A 95 0.59 12.20 -11.89
CA LEU A 95 0.72 10.83 -11.41
C LEU A 95 1.10 10.83 -9.94
N LEU A 96 0.25 10.26 -9.10
CA LEU A 96 0.42 10.14 -7.65
C LEU A 96 0.80 8.71 -7.27
N PRO A 97 1.76 8.50 -6.35
CA PRO A 97 2.10 7.17 -5.85
C PRO A 97 0.93 6.52 -5.12
N GLY A 98 0.62 5.27 -5.49
CA GLY A 98 -0.32 4.42 -4.78
C GLY A 98 0.35 3.63 -3.63
N PRO A 99 -0.44 2.86 -2.85
CA PRO A 99 0.06 2.12 -1.69
C PRO A 99 1.21 1.15 -2.00
N LEU A 100 1.17 0.45 -3.13
CA LEU A 100 2.24 -0.46 -3.56
C LEU A 100 3.53 0.28 -3.92
N TRP A 101 3.43 1.46 -4.55
CA TRP A 101 4.61 2.26 -4.83
C TRP A 101 5.33 2.67 -3.54
N TRP A 102 4.59 3.19 -2.57
CA TRP A 102 5.13 3.52 -1.25
C TRP A 102 5.75 2.30 -0.55
N ALA A 103 5.12 1.14 -0.65
CA ALA A 103 5.60 -0.07 -0.01
C ALA A 103 6.86 -0.63 -0.66
N TYR A 104 6.96 -0.57 -1.99
CA TYR A 104 8.08 -1.15 -2.75
C TYR A 104 9.28 -0.22 -2.87
N HIS A 105 9.02 1.08 -3.08
CA HIS A 105 10.08 2.04 -3.30
C HIS A 105 9.75 3.41 -2.71
N TRP A 106 9.81 3.49 -1.39
CA TRP A 106 9.46 4.69 -0.62
C TRP A 106 10.13 5.96 -1.11
N LYS A 107 11.44 5.89 -1.41
CA LYS A 107 12.21 7.05 -1.84
C LYS A 107 11.64 7.67 -3.12
N SER A 108 11.43 6.87 -4.17
CA SER A 108 10.88 7.39 -5.42
C SER A 108 9.42 7.84 -5.28
N ALA A 109 8.64 7.20 -4.41
CA ALA A 109 7.28 7.64 -4.12
C ALA A 109 7.28 9.03 -3.44
N ASN A 110 8.19 9.25 -2.48
CA ASN A 110 8.33 10.53 -1.82
C ASN A 110 8.82 11.62 -2.78
N GLU A 111 9.84 11.33 -3.58
CA GLU A 111 10.35 12.23 -4.63
C GLU A 111 9.24 12.61 -5.60
N ARG A 112 8.44 11.64 -6.05
CA ARG A 112 7.28 11.88 -6.92
C ARG A 112 6.24 12.78 -6.25
N LEU A 113 5.89 12.52 -5.02
CA LEU A 113 4.94 13.34 -4.28
C LEU A 113 5.44 14.77 -4.08
N GLU A 114 6.72 14.95 -3.81
CA GLU A 114 7.36 16.27 -3.68
C GLU A 114 7.32 17.03 -5.01
N GLU A 115 7.65 16.38 -6.13
CA GLU A 115 7.56 16.97 -7.47
C GLU A 115 6.14 17.44 -7.79
N VAL A 116 5.13 16.57 -7.54
CA VAL A 116 3.73 16.94 -7.76
C VAL A 116 3.28 18.09 -6.85
N ASN A 117 3.81 18.14 -5.63
CA ASN A 117 3.47 19.20 -4.67
C ASN A 117 4.21 20.53 -4.91
N CYS A 118 5.27 20.54 -5.74
CA CYS A 118 6.11 21.71 -5.93
C CYS A 118 5.31 22.93 -6.46
N ASP A 119 4.40 22.68 -7.39
CA ASP A 119 3.60 23.71 -8.06
C ASP A 119 2.17 23.87 -7.51
N ARG A 120 1.87 23.22 -6.37
CA ARG A 120 0.53 23.22 -5.77
C ARG A 120 0.43 24.13 -4.57
N ASN A 121 -0.65 24.92 -4.52
CA ASN A 121 -0.99 25.71 -3.34
C ASN A 121 -1.45 24.85 -2.15
N HIS A 122 -1.96 23.64 -2.42
CA HIS A 122 -2.43 22.68 -1.42
C HIS A 122 -1.61 21.40 -1.53
N LYS A 123 -0.81 21.11 -0.51
CA LYS A 123 0.07 19.94 -0.52
C LYS A 123 -0.72 18.66 -0.26
N LEU A 124 -0.52 17.68 -1.11
CA LEU A 124 -0.99 16.32 -0.91
C LEU A 124 -0.11 15.62 0.13
N ALA A 125 -0.72 14.80 0.98
CA ALA A 125 -0.01 14.03 1.98
C ALA A 125 0.24 12.61 1.48
N GLY A 126 1.44 12.10 1.76
CA GLY A 126 1.76 10.69 1.64
C GLY A 126 1.34 9.89 2.87
N PRO A 127 1.78 8.64 2.98
CA PRO A 127 1.71 7.89 4.23
C PRO A 127 2.39 8.68 5.35
N GLY A 128 1.98 8.51 6.59
CA GLY A 128 2.56 9.23 7.71
C GLY A 128 4.09 9.10 7.77
N ALA A 129 4.76 10.03 8.47
CA ALA A 129 6.21 10.01 8.57
C ALA A 129 6.74 8.66 9.06
N PRO A 130 7.80 8.12 8.43
CA PRO A 130 8.40 6.87 8.86
C PRO A 130 9.02 7.01 10.25
N PRO A 131 9.25 5.91 10.98
CA PRO A 131 9.96 5.93 12.25
C PRO A 131 11.36 6.54 12.12
N ALA A 132 11.83 7.26 13.17
CA ALA A 132 13.06 8.03 13.13
C ALA A 132 14.34 7.24 12.74
N ASN A 133 14.35 5.93 13.03
CA ASN A 133 15.51 5.06 12.74
C ASN A 133 15.27 4.15 11.52
N TRP A 134 14.25 4.43 10.73
CA TRP A 134 13.95 3.68 9.51
C TRP A 134 14.60 4.37 8.30
N SER A 135 15.15 3.58 7.38
CA SER A 135 15.75 4.05 6.13
C SER A 135 15.04 3.43 4.93
N PRO A 136 14.70 4.23 3.91
CA PRO A 136 14.05 3.73 2.70
C PRO A 136 14.94 2.81 1.85
N GLU A 137 16.26 2.84 2.03
CA GLU A 137 17.22 2.02 1.28
C GLU A 137 17.32 0.58 1.82
N THR A 138 17.07 0.40 3.11
CA THR A 138 17.25 -0.91 3.78
C THR A 138 16.06 -1.32 4.62
N GLY A 139 15.11 -0.41 4.80
CA GLY A 139 13.96 -0.63 5.66
C GLY A 139 12.77 -1.22 4.90
N ARG A 140 12.07 -2.13 5.54
CA ARG A 140 10.82 -2.72 5.05
C ARG A 140 9.63 -1.94 5.58
N ALA A 141 8.59 -1.79 4.78
CA ALA A 141 7.29 -1.29 5.22
C ALA A 141 6.35 -2.45 5.59
N VAL A 142 5.24 -2.12 6.26
CA VAL A 142 4.08 -3.01 6.41
C VAL A 142 2.94 -2.42 5.59
N LEU A 143 2.44 -3.19 4.62
CA LEU A 143 1.31 -2.84 3.77
C LEU A 143 0.09 -3.65 4.18
N LEU A 144 -0.97 -2.97 4.56
CA LEU A 144 -2.29 -3.54 4.77
C LEU A 144 -3.17 -3.29 3.55
N ILE A 145 -3.70 -4.37 2.98
CA ILE A 145 -4.77 -4.36 1.99
C ILE A 145 -6.01 -4.90 2.68
N ASP A 146 -6.90 -4.00 3.07
CA ASP A 146 -8.04 -4.31 3.94
C ASP A 146 -9.29 -4.61 3.11
N GLU A 147 -10.07 -5.63 3.50
CA GLU A 147 -11.35 -5.99 2.90
C GLU A 147 -11.29 -6.37 1.42
N ILE A 148 -10.31 -7.22 1.04
CA ILE A 148 -10.09 -7.64 -0.36
C ILE A 148 -11.31 -8.30 -1.01
N ASP A 149 -12.18 -8.90 -0.23
CA ASP A 149 -13.43 -9.54 -0.66
C ASP A 149 -14.49 -8.56 -1.17
N LYS A 150 -14.33 -7.25 -0.93
CA LYS A 150 -15.19 -6.21 -1.51
C LYS A 150 -14.79 -5.79 -2.92
N ALA A 151 -13.60 -6.21 -3.36
CA ALA A 151 -13.09 -5.91 -4.68
C ALA A 151 -13.93 -6.54 -5.82
N ASP A 152 -13.83 -5.95 -7.00
CA ASP A 152 -14.15 -6.65 -8.23
C ASP A 152 -13.21 -7.86 -8.40
N PRO A 153 -13.67 -9.01 -8.95
CA PRO A 153 -12.86 -10.22 -9.12
C PRO A 153 -11.53 -10.03 -9.86
N ASP A 154 -11.40 -9.00 -10.68
CA ASP A 154 -10.18 -8.71 -11.44
C ASP A 154 -9.06 -8.17 -10.56
N LEU A 155 -9.39 -7.45 -9.49
CA LEU A 155 -8.39 -6.84 -8.61
C LEU A 155 -7.52 -7.88 -7.87
N PRO A 156 -8.05 -8.93 -7.23
CA PRO A 156 -7.23 -9.97 -6.60
C PRO A 156 -6.27 -10.63 -7.58
N ASN A 157 -6.68 -10.90 -8.83
CA ASN A 157 -5.82 -11.51 -9.84
C ASN A 157 -4.67 -10.57 -10.26
N ALA A 158 -4.99 -9.30 -10.53
CA ALA A 158 -3.97 -8.30 -10.87
C ALA A 158 -2.99 -8.03 -9.70
N LEU A 159 -3.48 -8.10 -8.46
CA LEU A 159 -2.64 -7.97 -7.26
C LEU A 159 -1.64 -9.12 -7.16
N LEU A 160 -2.05 -10.36 -7.44
CA LEU A 160 -1.16 -11.53 -7.44
C LEU A 160 0.03 -11.34 -8.38
N GLU A 161 -0.20 -10.80 -9.57
CA GLU A 161 0.88 -10.54 -10.53
C GLU A 161 1.92 -9.56 -9.96
N VAL A 162 1.46 -8.44 -9.39
CA VAL A 162 2.35 -7.42 -8.81
C VAL A 162 3.10 -7.96 -7.60
N LEU A 163 2.44 -8.76 -6.75
CA LEU A 163 3.08 -9.37 -5.59
C LEU A 163 4.11 -10.43 -5.98
N ALA A 164 3.86 -11.20 -7.05
CA ALA A 164 4.79 -12.20 -7.55
C ALA A 164 6.02 -11.57 -8.20
N ASN A 165 5.83 -10.49 -8.98
CA ASN A 165 6.91 -9.79 -9.67
C ASN A 165 7.70 -8.84 -8.77
N LEU A 166 7.22 -8.56 -7.54
CA LEU A 166 7.80 -7.61 -6.59
C LEU A 166 8.02 -6.22 -7.18
N GLY A 167 7.23 -5.87 -8.19
CA GLY A 167 7.37 -4.60 -8.89
C GLY A 167 6.32 -4.41 -9.99
N PHE A 168 6.33 -3.21 -10.54
CA PHE A 168 5.50 -2.79 -11.67
C PHE A 168 6.18 -1.62 -12.39
N ARG A 169 5.67 -1.25 -13.58
CA ARG A 169 6.14 -0.07 -14.31
C ARG A 169 5.13 1.06 -14.24
N GLU A 170 5.61 2.28 -14.05
CA GLU A 170 4.76 3.46 -14.16
C GLU A 170 4.33 3.70 -15.62
N PRO A 171 3.12 4.27 -15.86
CA PRO A 171 2.58 4.34 -17.23
C PRO A 171 3.27 5.36 -18.13
N TYR A 172 3.74 6.49 -17.59
CA TYR A 172 4.18 7.63 -18.40
C TYR A 172 5.68 7.76 -18.58
N GLY A 173 6.50 7.14 -17.78
CA GLY A 173 7.96 7.20 -17.89
C GLY A 173 8.59 5.83 -18.08
N GLY A 174 7.81 4.77 -17.93
CA GLY A 174 8.30 3.40 -17.98
C GLY A 174 9.29 3.06 -16.86
N THR A 175 9.39 3.91 -15.83
CA THR A 175 10.26 3.68 -14.67
C THR A 175 9.79 2.44 -13.94
N GLU A 176 10.69 1.53 -13.65
CA GLU A 176 10.42 0.34 -12.89
C GLU A 176 10.38 0.68 -11.39
N ILE A 177 9.28 0.33 -10.75
CA ILE A 177 9.07 0.46 -9.31
C ILE A 177 9.12 -0.95 -8.73
N ALA A 178 10.22 -1.29 -8.09
CA ALA A 178 10.45 -2.63 -7.56
C ALA A 178 11.10 -2.56 -6.18
N CYS A 179 10.85 -3.57 -5.35
CA CYS A 179 11.59 -3.76 -4.11
C CYS A 179 12.70 -4.80 -4.28
N THR A 180 13.68 -4.71 -3.40
CA THR A 180 14.73 -5.73 -3.23
C THR A 180 14.33 -6.68 -2.09
N GLU A 181 15.07 -7.77 -1.91
CA GLU A 181 14.90 -8.62 -0.73
C GLU A 181 15.06 -7.84 0.59
N ALA A 182 15.95 -6.84 0.62
CA ALA A 182 16.17 -6.02 1.81
C ALA A 182 14.99 -5.06 2.10
N THR A 183 14.31 -4.57 1.07
CA THR A 183 13.21 -3.59 1.19
C THR A 183 11.82 -4.21 0.97
N ARG A 184 11.74 -5.52 0.73
CA ARG A 184 10.48 -6.24 0.49
C ARG A 184 9.50 -6.03 1.65
N PRO A 185 8.31 -5.47 1.42
CA PRO A 185 7.36 -5.18 2.48
C PRO A 185 6.74 -6.46 3.05
N LEU A 186 6.33 -6.40 4.32
CA LEU A 186 5.37 -7.36 4.86
C LEU A 186 3.98 -6.95 4.36
N VAL A 187 3.40 -7.76 3.50
CA VAL A 187 2.05 -7.52 2.98
C VAL A 187 1.05 -8.34 3.78
N ILE A 188 0.06 -7.66 4.35
CA ILE A 188 -1.04 -8.27 5.10
C ILE A 188 -2.33 -7.93 4.37
N ILE A 189 -3.11 -8.95 4.08
CA ILE A 189 -4.38 -8.84 3.37
C ILE A 189 -5.47 -9.32 4.29
N THR A 190 -6.58 -8.62 4.38
CA THR A 190 -7.72 -9.05 5.20
C THR A 190 -8.93 -9.37 4.34
N THR A 191 -9.75 -10.28 4.85
CA THR A 191 -11.06 -10.60 4.27
C THR A 191 -12.06 -10.91 5.39
N ASN A 192 -13.30 -10.51 5.18
CA ASN A 192 -14.44 -10.90 6.02
C ASN A 192 -15.17 -12.13 5.44
N GLU A 193 -14.66 -12.69 4.33
CA GLU A 193 -15.25 -13.85 3.64
C GLU A 193 -16.68 -13.60 3.12
N GLU A 194 -17.05 -12.33 2.88
CA GLU A 194 -18.34 -11.98 2.29
C GLU A 194 -18.46 -12.45 0.84
N ARG A 195 -17.33 -12.59 0.16
CA ARG A 195 -17.22 -13.17 -1.19
C ARG A 195 -16.06 -14.15 -1.25
N GLU A 196 -16.22 -15.17 -2.09
CA GLU A 196 -15.18 -16.16 -2.32
C GLU A 196 -14.02 -15.56 -3.12
N LEU A 197 -12.80 -15.71 -2.58
CA LEU A 197 -11.58 -15.26 -3.25
C LEU A 197 -11.15 -16.28 -4.32
N PRO A 198 -10.50 -15.83 -5.42
CA PRO A 198 -9.96 -16.75 -6.42
C PRO A 198 -9.05 -17.81 -5.78
N HIS A 199 -9.15 -19.07 -6.22
CA HIS A 199 -8.32 -20.17 -5.70
C HIS A 199 -6.82 -19.89 -5.80
N ALA A 200 -6.37 -19.13 -6.81
CA ALA A 200 -4.98 -18.71 -6.95
C ALA A 200 -4.51 -17.82 -5.80
N PHE A 201 -5.42 -17.06 -5.19
CA PHE A 201 -5.14 -16.18 -4.06
C PHE A 201 -4.98 -16.93 -2.73
N LEU A 202 -5.49 -18.15 -2.65
CA LEU A 202 -5.48 -18.99 -1.44
C LEU A 202 -4.31 -19.98 -1.40
N ARG A 203 -3.42 -19.99 -2.41
CA ARG A 203 -2.22 -20.84 -2.52
C ARG A 203 -0.96 -20.08 -2.14
#